data_91a677f1177d9a8594d6039e3648d3d2
#
_entry.id   91a677f1177d9a8594d6039e3648d3d2
#
_cell.length_a   1.000
_cell.length_b   1.000
_cell.length_c   1.000
_cell.angle_alpha   90.00
_cell.angle_beta   90.00
_cell.angle_gamma   90.00
#
_symmetry.space_group_name_H-M   'P 1'
#
loop_
_entity.id
_entity.type
_entity.pdbx_description
1 polymer ?
#
loop_
_entity_poly.entity_id
_entity_poly.type
_entity_poly.pdbx_seq_one_letter_code
_entity_poly.pdbx_strand_id
1 'polypeptide(L)'
;MDDQRRDLLEAEKNLIDIIAQLDEGMRRQFHEKFAQIQREFDKAFKELFGGGRGTLELTEDGDVLECGVRIIAQPPGKKLQNMMQMSGGEKSLTAIALLFAIQNLKPSPFCLLDEIEAALDDSNVDRFARYLHKLTANTQFIIITHRRGTMNAADRLYGITMQEKGVSTLVSVSLIEHDLDA
;
A
#
# COMPACT_ATOMS: atom_id res chain seq x y z
N MET A 1 -30.88 -2.71 46.07
CA MET A 1 -29.53 -2.22 45.88
C MET A 1 -28.52 -3.36 45.65
N ASP A 2 -28.56 -4.45 46.39
CA ASP A 2 -27.64 -5.58 46.21
C ASP A 2 -27.81 -6.34 44.88
N ASP A 3 -29.06 -6.47 44.38
CA ASP A 3 -29.32 -7.10 43.10
C ASP A 3 -28.77 -6.30 41.94
N GLN A 4 -28.98 -5.00 41.93
CA GLN A 4 -28.43 -4.11 40.89
C GLN A 4 -26.87 -4.12 40.88
N ARG A 5 -26.24 -4.18 42.07
CA ARG A 5 -24.81 -4.30 42.19
C ARG A 5 -24.29 -5.64 41.63
N ARG A 6 -24.98 -6.72 41.91
CA ARG A 6 -24.65 -8.05 41.40
C ARG A 6 -24.77 -8.10 39.86
N ASP A 7 -25.86 -7.56 39.32
CA ASP A 7 -26.06 -7.51 37.86
C ASP A 7 -24.99 -6.68 37.15
N LEU A 8 -24.54 -5.56 37.75
CA LEU A 8 -23.43 -4.74 37.23
C LEU A 8 -22.09 -5.48 37.27
N LEU A 9 -21.79 -6.20 38.34
CA LEU A 9 -20.55 -7.01 38.43
C LEU A 9 -20.54 -8.19 37.44
N GLU A 10 -21.70 -8.80 37.22
CA GLU A 10 -21.82 -9.84 36.21
C GLU A 10 -21.67 -9.29 34.78
N ALA A 11 -22.26 -8.13 34.50
CA ALA A 11 -22.09 -7.44 33.23
C ALA A 11 -20.63 -7.01 32.99
N GLU A 12 -19.95 -6.49 34.00
CA GLU A 12 -18.52 -6.14 33.93
C GLU A 12 -17.67 -7.39 33.60
N LYS A 13 -17.89 -8.50 34.31
CA LYS A 13 -17.18 -9.75 34.03
C LYS A 13 -17.40 -10.25 32.61
N ASN A 14 -18.65 -10.23 32.13
CA ASN A 14 -18.97 -10.62 30.77
C ASN A 14 -18.25 -9.74 29.73
N LEU A 15 -18.17 -8.43 29.96
CA LEU A 15 -17.44 -7.51 29.08
C LEU A 15 -15.93 -7.81 29.06
N ILE A 16 -15.33 -8.09 30.22
CA ILE A 16 -13.90 -8.47 30.30
C ILE A 16 -13.64 -9.76 29.53
N ASP A 17 -14.52 -10.76 29.66
CA ASP A 17 -14.40 -12.04 28.95
C ASP A 17 -14.53 -11.85 27.42
N ILE A 18 -15.43 -10.97 26.96
CA ILE A 18 -15.59 -10.63 25.53
C ILE A 18 -14.33 -9.93 25.02
N ILE A 19 -13.80 -8.96 25.78
CA ILE A 19 -12.57 -8.25 25.39
C ILE A 19 -11.41 -9.24 25.23
N ALA A 20 -11.23 -10.14 26.19
CA ALA A 20 -10.16 -11.14 26.12
C ALA A 20 -10.29 -12.07 24.89
N GLN A 21 -11.51 -12.49 24.54
CA GLN A 21 -11.76 -13.28 23.33
C GLN A 21 -11.47 -12.51 22.04
N LEU A 22 -11.83 -11.22 22.00
CA LEU A 22 -11.54 -10.35 20.85
C LEU A 22 -10.04 -10.16 20.69
N ASP A 23 -9.31 -9.89 21.77
CA ASP A 23 -7.85 -9.72 21.76
C ASP A 23 -7.15 -10.97 21.23
N GLU A 24 -7.54 -12.15 21.72
CA GLU A 24 -6.98 -13.42 21.23
C GLU A 24 -7.28 -13.64 19.74
N GLY A 25 -8.50 -13.33 19.31
CA GLY A 25 -8.89 -13.36 17.91
C GLY A 25 -8.05 -12.42 17.04
N MET A 26 -7.82 -11.18 17.50
CA MET A 26 -6.99 -10.18 16.82
C MET A 26 -5.53 -10.64 16.74
N ARG A 27 -4.94 -11.17 17.83
CA ARG A 27 -3.56 -11.69 17.81
C ARG A 27 -3.37 -12.80 16.77
N ARG A 28 -4.30 -13.75 16.72
CA ARG A 28 -4.26 -14.85 15.74
C ARG A 28 -4.36 -14.33 14.31
N GLN A 29 -5.32 -13.43 14.03
CA GLN A 29 -5.48 -12.81 12.72
C GLN A 29 -4.25 -11.97 12.34
N PHE A 30 -3.67 -11.24 13.28
CA PHE A 30 -2.47 -10.44 13.04
C PHE A 30 -1.30 -11.32 12.59
N HIS A 31 -1.00 -12.39 13.30
CA HIS A 31 0.10 -13.30 12.93
C HIS A 31 -0.09 -13.89 11.53
N GLU A 32 -1.30 -14.34 11.22
CA GLU A 32 -1.61 -14.89 9.91
C GLU A 32 -1.45 -13.84 8.79
N LYS A 33 -2.03 -12.66 8.98
CA LYS A 33 -2.00 -11.58 8.00
C LYS A 33 -0.61 -10.97 7.87
N PHE A 34 0.12 -10.81 8.95
CA PHE A 34 1.49 -10.29 8.93
C PHE A 34 2.40 -11.17 8.08
N ALA A 35 2.34 -12.48 8.22
CA ALA A 35 3.12 -13.40 7.38
C ALA A 35 2.71 -13.36 5.90
N GLN A 36 1.44 -13.10 5.61
CA GLN A 36 0.96 -12.89 4.24
C GLN A 36 1.50 -11.57 3.67
N ILE A 37 1.41 -10.47 4.44
CA ILE A 37 1.92 -9.14 4.04
C ILE A 37 3.43 -9.21 3.78
N GLN A 38 4.20 -9.87 4.66
CA GLN A 38 5.64 -10.06 4.46
C GLN A 38 5.98 -10.68 3.10
N ARG A 39 5.26 -11.74 2.70
CA ARG A 39 5.49 -12.43 1.43
C ARG A 39 5.12 -11.56 0.23
N GLU A 40 3.97 -10.89 0.28
CA GLU A 40 3.53 -10.00 -0.80
C GLU A 40 4.42 -8.75 -0.88
N PHE A 41 4.92 -8.25 0.26
CA PHE A 41 5.87 -7.16 0.29
C PHE A 41 7.21 -7.50 -0.39
N ASP A 42 7.78 -8.68 -0.14
CA ASP A 42 9.00 -9.12 -0.82
C ASP A 42 8.79 -9.24 -2.34
N LYS A 43 7.62 -9.75 -2.78
CA LYS A 43 7.28 -9.83 -4.20
C LYS A 43 7.15 -8.45 -4.85
N ALA A 44 6.33 -7.57 -4.26
CA ALA A 44 6.13 -6.21 -4.75
C ALA A 44 7.45 -5.42 -4.77
N PHE A 45 8.26 -5.57 -3.73
CA PHE A 45 9.58 -4.96 -3.63
C PHE A 45 10.49 -5.39 -4.79
N LYS A 46 10.61 -6.70 -5.05
CA LYS A 46 11.42 -7.23 -6.15
C LYS A 46 10.99 -6.72 -7.51
N GLU A 47 9.69 -6.61 -7.74
CA GLU A 47 9.17 -6.10 -9.01
C GLU A 47 9.44 -4.62 -9.19
N LEU A 48 9.20 -3.81 -8.17
CA LEU A 48 9.38 -2.36 -8.22
C LEU A 48 10.86 -1.96 -8.28
N PHE A 49 11.74 -2.64 -7.54
CA PHE A 49 13.18 -2.36 -7.56
C PHE A 49 13.93 -3.08 -8.68
N GLY A 50 13.30 -4.04 -9.36
CA GLY A 50 13.95 -4.90 -10.34
C GLY A 50 14.91 -5.92 -9.69
N GLY A 51 14.62 -6.33 -8.45
CA GLY A 51 15.41 -7.27 -7.66
C GLY A 51 15.53 -6.85 -6.19
N GLY A 52 16.49 -7.45 -5.49
CA GLY A 52 16.71 -7.19 -4.07
C GLY A 52 15.77 -7.99 -3.15
N ARG A 53 15.57 -7.51 -1.93
CA ARG A 53 14.73 -8.17 -0.92
C ARG A 53 14.09 -7.13 0.01
N GLY A 54 12.81 -7.32 0.33
CA GLY A 54 12.10 -6.57 1.36
C GLY A 54 11.54 -7.49 2.43
N THR A 55 11.63 -7.10 3.71
CA THR A 55 11.03 -7.83 4.82
C THR A 55 10.48 -6.89 5.88
N LEU A 56 9.55 -7.40 6.68
CA LEU A 56 8.97 -6.71 7.81
C LEU A 56 9.36 -7.46 9.08
N GLU A 57 9.71 -6.76 10.14
CA GLU A 57 10.04 -7.34 11.45
C GLU A 57 9.25 -6.61 12.54
N LEU A 58 8.85 -7.34 13.57
CA LEU A 58 8.30 -6.73 14.78
C LEU A 58 9.44 -6.13 15.61
N THR A 59 9.20 -4.99 16.26
CA THR A 59 10.25 -4.26 16.97
C THR A 59 10.56 -4.81 18.36
N GLU A 60 9.64 -5.56 18.96
CA GLU A 60 9.74 -6.09 20.32
C GLU A 60 9.17 -7.50 20.41
N ASP A 61 9.72 -8.30 21.34
CA ASP A 61 9.19 -9.62 21.73
C ASP A 61 8.08 -9.46 22.79
N GLY A 62 7.05 -8.68 22.46
CA GLY A 62 5.93 -8.38 23.34
C GLY A 62 4.58 -8.77 22.76
N ASP A 63 3.53 -8.09 23.23
CA ASP A 63 2.20 -8.26 22.64
C ASP A 63 2.19 -7.72 21.20
N VAL A 64 1.88 -8.60 20.26
CA VAL A 64 1.86 -8.28 18.81
C VAL A 64 0.91 -7.13 18.45
N LEU A 65 -0.08 -6.85 19.31
CA LEU A 65 -1.02 -5.74 19.10
C LEU A 65 -0.41 -4.38 19.50
N GLU A 66 0.67 -4.39 20.30
CA GLU A 66 1.36 -3.18 20.78
C GLU A 66 2.74 -3.00 20.12
N CYS A 67 3.26 -4.05 19.48
CA CYS A 67 4.55 -4.02 18.79
C CYS A 67 4.54 -3.08 17.59
N GLY A 68 5.64 -2.35 17.40
CA GLY A 68 5.91 -1.63 16.15
C GLY A 68 6.34 -2.56 15.01
N VAL A 69 6.25 -2.09 13.77
CA VAL A 69 6.74 -2.81 12.59
C VAL A 69 7.94 -2.08 11.99
N ARG A 70 9.05 -2.79 11.84
CA ARG A 70 10.26 -2.30 11.19
C ARG A 70 10.31 -2.80 9.75
N ILE A 71 10.54 -1.89 8.82
CA ILE A 71 10.73 -2.21 7.42
C ILE A 71 12.23 -2.31 7.15
N ILE A 72 12.66 -3.48 6.67
CA ILE A 72 14.05 -3.77 6.31
C ILE A 72 14.08 -4.11 4.83
N ALA A 73 14.99 -3.49 4.11
CA ALA A 73 15.07 -3.64 2.67
C ALA A 73 16.54 -3.72 2.20
N GLN A 74 16.73 -4.46 1.13
CA GLN A 74 18.00 -4.59 0.43
C GLN A 74 17.76 -4.32 -1.05
N PRO A 75 17.87 -3.05 -1.51
CA PRO A 75 17.86 -2.74 -2.93
C PRO A 75 18.95 -3.47 -3.69
N PRO A 76 18.81 -3.69 -5.00
CA PRO A 76 19.84 -4.33 -5.82
C PRO A 76 21.20 -3.63 -5.68
N GLY A 77 22.25 -4.43 -5.45
CA GLY A 77 23.63 -3.92 -5.30
C GLY A 77 23.93 -3.23 -3.96
N LYS A 78 22.99 -3.16 -3.03
CA LYS A 78 23.18 -2.57 -1.69
C LYS A 78 23.14 -3.61 -0.58
N LYS A 79 23.64 -3.21 0.60
CA LYS A 79 23.52 -4.03 1.82
C LYS A 79 22.11 -3.91 2.40
N LEU A 80 21.73 -4.90 3.20
CA LEU A 80 20.49 -4.85 3.99
C LEU A 80 20.52 -3.65 4.94
N GLN A 81 19.46 -2.87 4.95
CA GLN A 81 19.38 -1.63 5.72
C GLN A 81 17.92 -1.38 6.18
N ASN A 82 17.80 -0.62 7.27
CA ASN A 82 16.51 -0.12 7.70
C ASN A 82 16.03 0.96 6.72
N MET A 83 14.72 1.03 6.47
CA MET A 83 14.11 2.04 5.60
C MET A 83 14.55 3.47 5.95
N MET A 84 14.80 3.77 7.23
CA MET A 84 15.27 5.09 7.68
C MET A 84 16.63 5.50 7.09
N GLN A 85 17.46 4.54 6.70
CA GLN A 85 18.80 4.74 6.15
C GLN A 85 18.82 4.85 4.61
N MET A 86 17.68 4.67 3.96
CA MET A 86 17.53 4.70 2.51
C MET A 86 17.43 6.14 1.99
N SER A 87 17.72 6.34 0.71
CA SER A 87 17.47 7.63 0.02
C SER A 87 15.99 7.96 -0.05
N GLY A 88 15.63 9.21 -0.31
CA GLY A 88 14.22 9.65 -0.38
C GLY A 88 13.41 8.84 -1.40
N GLY A 89 13.90 8.69 -2.63
CA GLY A 89 13.23 7.90 -3.66
C GLY A 89 13.09 6.42 -3.31
N GLU A 90 14.13 5.82 -2.69
CA GLU A 90 14.06 4.43 -2.23
C GLU A 90 13.06 4.24 -1.09
N LYS A 91 12.97 5.21 -0.17
CA LYS A 91 11.95 5.21 0.89
C LYS A 91 10.54 5.23 0.29
N SER A 92 10.30 6.14 -0.65
CA SER A 92 9.01 6.26 -1.33
C SER A 92 8.65 4.97 -2.07
N LEU A 93 9.58 4.41 -2.84
CA LEU A 93 9.35 3.16 -3.57
C LEU A 93 9.10 1.97 -2.63
N THR A 94 9.79 1.92 -1.49
CA THR A 94 9.59 0.89 -0.46
C THR A 94 8.21 1.03 0.20
N ALA A 95 7.77 2.27 0.48
CA ALA A 95 6.42 2.52 1.01
C ALA A 95 5.33 2.12 0.00
N ILE A 96 5.53 2.42 -1.29
CA ILE A 96 4.65 2.00 -2.37
C ILE A 96 4.59 0.47 -2.47
N ALA A 97 5.74 -0.22 -2.33
CA ALA A 97 5.77 -1.69 -2.31
C ALA A 97 4.92 -2.28 -1.18
N LEU A 98 4.99 -1.68 0.01
CA LEU A 98 4.17 -2.10 1.15
C LEU A 98 2.67 -1.83 0.92
N LEU A 99 2.32 -0.65 0.38
CA LEU A 99 0.95 -0.31 0.02
C LEU A 99 0.36 -1.36 -0.93
N PHE A 100 1.08 -1.72 -1.99
CA PHE A 100 0.61 -2.71 -2.95
C PHE A 100 0.62 -4.13 -2.40
N ALA A 101 1.52 -4.47 -1.48
CA ALA A 101 1.49 -5.75 -0.79
C ALA A 101 0.18 -5.93 0.00
N ILE A 102 -0.27 -4.88 0.68
CA ILE A 102 -1.55 -4.88 1.40
C ILE A 102 -2.73 -4.94 0.41
N GLN A 103 -2.68 -4.15 -0.66
CA GLN A 103 -3.69 -4.12 -1.71
C GLN A 103 -3.86 -5.50 -2.38
N ASN A 104 -2.77 -6.23 -2.64
CA ASN A 104 -2.81 -7.58 -3.22
C ASN A 104 -3.54 -8.60 -2.35
N LEU A 105 -3.43 -8.46 -1.03
CA LEU A 105 -4.09 -9.38 -0.09
C LEU A 105 -5.60 -9.14 0.02
N LYS A 106 -6.02 -7.90 -0.13
CA LYS A 106 -7.42 -7.51 -0.08
C LYS A 106 -7.68 -6.44 -1.15
N PRO A 107 -7.82 -6.84 -2.43
CA PRO A 107 -8.06 -5.90 -3.51
C PRO A 107 -9.31 -5.06 -3.26
N SER A 108 -9.17 -3.75 -3.42
CA SER A 108 -10.31 -2.83 -3.43
C SER A 108 -10.87 -2.72 -4.85
N PRO A 109 -12.18 -2.49 -5.04
CA PRO A 109 -12.74 -2.31 -6.38
C PRO A 109 -12.13 -1.13 -7.12
N PHE A 110 -11.73 -0.08 -6.41
CA PHE A 110 -10.97 1.05 -6.95
C PHE A 110 -9.95 1.59 -5.95
N CYS A 111 -8.93 2.28 -6.44
CA CYS A 111 -7.89 2.92 -5.64
C CYS A 111 -7.56 4.29 -6.25
N LEU A 112 -7.60 5.33 -5.41
CA LEU A 112 -7.20 6.69 -5.78
C LEU A 112 -5.79 6.97 -5.27
N LEU A 113 -4.88 7.33 -6.16
CA LEU A 113 -3.49 7.64 -5.84
C LEU A 113 -3.19 9.09 -6.25
N ASP A 114 -2.71 9.89 -5.31
CA ASP A 114 -2.41 11.29 -5.51
C ASP A 114 -0.91 11.54 -5.37
N GLU A 115 -0.24 11.75 -6.52
CA GLU A 115 1.20 12.05 -6.66
C GLU A 115 2.15 11.16 -5.84
N ILE A 116 1.78 9.89 -5.58
CA ILE A 116 2.59 9.00 -4.71
C ILE A 116 3.97 8.70 -5.29
N GLU A 117 4.14 8.82 -6.62
CA GLU A 117 5.38 8.60 -7.35
C GLU A 117 6.23 9.89 -7.55
N ALA A 118 5.81 11.02 -6.98
CA ALA A 118 6.49 12.31 -7.20
C ALA A 118 7.98 12.31 -6.82
N ALA A 119 8.35 11.53 -5.79
CA ALA A 119 9.74 11.41 -5.31
C ALA A 119 10.57 10.38 -6.09
N LEU A 120 10.01 9.67 -7.06
CA LEU A 120 10.68 8.65 -7.86
C LEU A 120 11.46 9.27 -9.02
N ASP A 121 12.59 8.68 -9.39
CA ASP A 121 13.25 8.95 -10.67
C ASP A 121 12.48 8.30 -11.84
N ASP A 122 12.78 8.71 -13.07
CA ASP A 122 12.04 8.27 -14.25
C ASP A 122 12.06 6.75 -14.45
N SER A 123 13.20 6.11 -14.16
CA SER A 123 13.32 4.64 -14.25
C SER A 123 12.40 3.92 -13.26
N ASN A 124 12.27 4.45 -12.06
CA ASN A 124 11.38 3.90 -11.03
C ASN A 124 9.91 4.24 -11.31
N VAL A 125 9.61 5.39 -11.93
CA VAL A 125 8.25 5.72 -12.41
C VAL A 125 7.79 4.72 -13.46
N ASP A 126 8.65 4.33 -14.42
CA ASP A 126 8.30 3.34 -15.43
C ASP A 126 8.05 1.94 -14.84
N ARG A 127 8.81 1.56 -13.79
CA ARG A 127 8.57 0.29 -13.07
C ARG A 127 7.27 0.33 -12.27
N PHE A 128 7.01 1.44 -11.61
CA PHE A 128 5.77 1.69 -10.88
C PHE A 128 4.57 1.60 -11.83
N ALA A 129 4.60 2.28 -12.96
CA ALA A 129 3.53 2.27 -13.95
C ALA A 129 3.24 0.87 -14.50
N ARG A 130 4.29 0.12 -14.85
CA ARG A 130 4.16 -1.29 -15.28
C ARG A 130 3.60 -2.21 -14.19
N TYR A 131 4.00 -1.99 -12.93
CA TYR A 131 3.47 -2.76 -11.82
C TYR A 131 1.99 -2.47 -11.60
N LEU A 132 1.61 -1.19 -11.63
CA LEU A 132 0.22 -0.75 -11.55
C LEU A 132 -0.66 -1.41 -12.62
N HIS A 133 -0.20 -1.41 -13.87
CA HIS A 133 -0.93 -2.03 -14.98
C HIS A 133 -1.23 -3.52 -14.73
N LYS A 134 -0.36 -4.28 -14.04
CA LYS A 134 -0.66 -5.67 -13.64
C LYS A 134 -1.82 -5.76 -12.64
N LEU A 135 -1.99 -4.76 -11.78
CA LEU A 135 -3.02 -4.74 -10.76
C LEU A 135 -4.40 -4.32 -11.29
N THR A 136 -4.47 -3.74 -12.49
CA THR A 136 -5.73 -3.31 -13.12
C THR A 136 -6.67 -4.48 -13.42
N ALA A 137 -6.16 -5.71 -13.45
CA ALA A 137 -6.99 -6.90 -13.60
C ALA A 137 -8.06 -7.04 -12.49
N ASN A 138 -7.80 -6.52 -11.29
CA ASN A 138 -8.68 -6.68 -10.12
C ASN A 138 -9.10 -5.36 -9.47
N THR A 139 -8.49 -4.23 -9.87
CA THR A 139 -8.70 -2.92 -9.22
C THR A 139 -8.68 -1.82 -10.27
N GLN A 140 -9.65 -0.93 -10.25
CA GLN A 140 -9.59 0.32 -11.04
C GLN A 140 -8.69 1.33 -10.33
N PHE A 141 -7.65 1.83 -11.01
CA PHE A 141 -6.79 2.88 -10.49
C PHE A 141 -7.19 4.24 -11.06
N ILE A 142 -7.30 5.24 -10.19
CA ILE A 142 -7.45 6.64 -10.53
C ILE A 142 -6.20 7.33 -9.99
N ILE A 143 -5.39 7.94 -10.88
CA ILE A 143 -4.10 8.49 -10.50
C ILE A 143 -4.05 9.96 -10.86
N ILE A 144 -3.77 10.79 -9.87
CA ILE A 144 -3.42 12.20 -10.07
C ILE A 144 -1.90 12.24 -10.21
N THR A 145 -1.41 12.72 -11.36
CA THR A 145 0.02 12.71 -11.66
C THR A 145 0.40 13.83 -12.64
N HIS A 146 1.64 14.25 -12.57
CA HIS A 146 2.30 15.08 -13.57
C HIS A 146 3.46 14.33 -14.27
N ARG A 147 3.65 13.03 -13.98
CA ARG A 147 4.75 12.22 -14.51
C ARG A 147 4.35 11.55 -15.82
N ARG A 148 5.16 11.79 -16.87
CA ARG A 148 4.90 11.23 -18.21
C ARG A 148 4.88 9.71 -18.25
N GLY A 149 5.79 9.05 -17.49
CA GLY A 149 5.83 7.59 -17.43
C GLY A 149 4.52 6.99 -16.92
N THR A 150 3.90 7.60 -15.90
CA THR A 150 2.59 7.19 -15.39
C THR A 150 1.47 7.47 -16.41
N MET A 151 1.50 8.64 -17.06
CA MET A 151 0.51 9.01 -18.09
C MET A 151 0.52 8.05 -19.27
N ASN A 152 1.70 7.63 -19.73
CA ASN A 152 1.85 6.74 -20.89
C ASN A 152 1.30 5.32 -20.62
N ALA A 153 1.21 4.92 -19.37
CA ALA A 153 0.70 3.62 -18.97
C ALA A 153 -0.81 3.60 -18.65
N ALA A 154 -1.49 4.76 -18.80
CA ALA A 154 -2.90 4.88 -18.51
C ALA A 154 -3.75 4.55 -19.74
N ASP A 155 -4.90 3.88 -19.55
CA ASP A 155 -5.88 3.62 -20.62
C ASP A 155 -6.63 4.89 -21.04
N ARG A 156 -6.82 5.80 -20.08
CA ARG A 156 -7.49 7.10 -20.28
C ARG A 156 -6.79 8.22 -19.54
N LEU A 157 -6.65 9.35 -20.21
CA LEU A 157 -6.15 10.59 -19.62
C LEU A 157 -7.28 11.60 -19.47
N TYR A 158 -7.31 12.24 -18.32
CA TYR A 158 -8.19 13.36 -18.01
C TYR A 158 -7.33 14.57 -17.68
N GLY A 159 -7.30 15.54 -18.60
CA GLY A 159 -6.64 16.82 -18.38
C GLY A 159 -7.58 17.78 -17.67
N ILE A 160 -7.10 18.41 -16.61
CA ILE A 160 -7.81 19.49 -15.94
C ILE A 160 -7.18 20.80 -16.40
N THR A 161 -7.97 21.65 -17.04
CA THR A 161 -7.54 22.97 -17.52
C THR A 161 -8.44 24.06 -16.94
N MET A 162 -7.98 25.29 -17.02
CA MET A 162 -8.72 26.46 -16.57
C MET A 162 -8.82 27.46 -17.72
N GLN A 163 -9.98 27.45 -18.41
CA GLN A 163 -10.25 28.40 -19.51
C GLN A 163 -10.67 29.76 -18.95
N GLU A 164 -11.44 29.78 -17.87
CA GLU A 164 -11.80 30.97 -17.11
C GLU A 164 -11.20 30.92 -15.72
N LYS A 165 -10.81 32.06 -15.16
CA LYS A 165 -10.22 32.12 -13.82
C LYS A 165 -11.17 31.53 -12.77
N GLY A 166 -10.69 30.48 -12.06
CA GLY A 166 -11.46 29.81 -11.02
C GLY A 166 -12.43 28.73 -11.51
N VAL A 167 -12.52 28.48 -12.82
CA VAL A 167 -13.40 27.44 -13.38
C VAL A 167 -12.56 26.34 -14.03
N SER A 168 -12.56 25.16 -13.43
CA SER A 168 -11.87 23.98 -13.98
C SER A 168 -12.72 23.33 -15.06
N THR A 169 -12.09 22.99 -16.18
CA THR A 169 -12.71 22.28 -17.30
C THR A 169 -12.00 20.95 -17.52
N LEU A 170 -12.79 19.89 -17.69
CA LEU A 170 -12.30 18.54 -17.94
C LEU A 170 -12.14 18.28 -19.43
N VAL A 171 -10.96 17.79 -19.83
CA VAL A 171 -10.68 17.29 -21.19
C VAL A 171 -10.27 15.84 -21.07
N SER A 172 -10.92 14.94 -21.79
CA SER A 172 -10.59 13.50 -21.77
C SER A 172 -10.01 13.05 -23.11
N VAL A 173 -8.96 12.21 -23.03
CA VAL A 173 -8.33 11.56 -24.18
C VAL A 173 -8.27 10.05 -23.88
N SER A 174 -8.81 9.24 -24.80
CA SER A 174 -8.60 7.78 -24.77
C SER A 174 -7.31 7.47 -25.51
N LEU A 175 -6.37 6.81 -24.85
CA LEU A 175 -5.17 6.29 -25.50
C LEU A 175 -5.57 4.97 -26.16
N ILE A 176 -5.78 4.99 -27.48
CA ILE A 176 -5.97 3.78 -28.26
C ILE A 176 -4.57 3.25 -28.54
N GLU A 177 -4.26 2.03 -28.15
CA GLU A 177 -3.12 1.31 -28.70
C GLU A 177 -3.33 1.17 -30.21
N HIS A 178 -2.64 2.00 -30.98
CA HIS A 178 -2.46 1.71 -32.38
C HIS A 178 -1.49 0.53 -32.47
N ASP A 179 -1.97 -0.62 -32.88
CA ASP A 179 -1.15 -1.68 -33.44
C ASP A 179 -0.30 -1.06 -34.54
N LEU A 180 0.96 -0.76 -34.24
CA LEU A 180 1.99 -0.39 -35.20
C LEU A 180 2.66 -1.67 -35.73
N ASP A 181 1.90 -2.73 -36.01
CA ASP A 181 2.31 -3.87 -36.76
C ASP A 181 1.62 -3.85 -38.15
N ALA A 182 2.27 -3.13 -39.05
CA ALA A 182 2.08 -3.27 -40.50
C ALA A 182 3.42 -3.04 -41.21
#